data_9fb845c6003fa28996771d059e98f0f8
#
_entry.id   9fb845c6003fa28996771d059e98f0f8
#
_cell.length_a   1.000
_cell.length_b   1.000
_cell.length_c   1.000
_cell.angle_alpha   90.00
_cell.angle_beta   90.00
_cell.angle_gamma   90.00
#
_symmetry.space_group_name_H-M   'P 1'
#
loop_
_entity.id
_entity.type
_entity.pdbx_description
1 polymer ?
#
loop_
_entity_poly.entity_id
_entity_poly.type
_entity_poly.pdbx_seq_one_letter_code
_entity_poly.pdbx_strand_id
1 'polypeptide(L)'
;MIYDYIVIGAGAAGAVVASRLSEDKTKSILLLEAGPDYPDFERLPDELKFGYASGTDVMTSDHNWQFLGQPTPIAEPMLVPRGRVTGGSTAINGQIFLRGMPEDYDTWASLGNTEWSFDKLLPYFRKLETDLDFSDDFHGTEGPIQVRRYKEDEWVPITKAFKESVVSAGYPMSEDANNPDATGLSATPLNNTKGIRWSTSLGYLSESRDRLNLTIKADSVVQKIIFEGKKAV
;
A
#
# COMPACT_ATOMS: atom_id res chain seq x y z
N MET A 1 28.56 -12.61 -1.60
CA MET A 1 28.25 -11.41 -2.43
C MET A 1 28.01 -10.27 -1.48
N ILE A 2 28.54 -9.10 -1.72
CA ILE A 2 28.35 -7.90 -0.88
C ILE A 2 27.36 -7.00 -1.60
N TYR A 3 26.40 -6.44 -0.88
CA TYR A 3 25.44 -5.47 -1.38
C TYR A 3 25.66 -4.11 -0.73
N ASP A 4 25.39 -3.03 -1.47
CA ASP A 4 25.40 -1.68 -0.90
C ASP A 4 24.22 -1.45 0.04
N TYR A 5 23.06 -2.03 -0.28
CA TYR A 5 21.85 -1.96 0.53
C TYR A 5 21.17 -3.32 0.65
N ILE A 6 20.71 -3.62 1.86
CA ILE A 6 19.84 -4.77 2.14
C ILE A 6 18.52 -4.22 2.70
N VAL A 7 17.44 -4.49 2.00
CA VAL A 7 16.07 -4.12 2.41
C VAL A 7 15.38 -5.35 2.95
N ILE A 8 14.86 -5.28 4.17
CA ILE A 8 14.22 -6.40 4.85
C ILE A 8 12.70 -6.21 4.83
N GLY A 9 12.01 -7.15 4.20
CA GLY A 9 10.57 -7.14 3.95
C GLY A 9 10.21 -6.43 2.64
N ALA A 10 9.59 -7.16 1.71
CA ALA A 10 9.10 -6.66 0.44
C ALA A 10 7.64 -6.15 0.53
N GLY A 11 7.26 -5.57 1.67
CA GLY A 11 5.94 -4.97 1.89
C GLY A 11 5.79 -3.57 1.29
N ALA A 12 4.80 -2.82 1.77
CA ALA A 12 4.45 -1.48 1.31
C ALA A 12 5.66 -0.52 1.21
N ALA A 13 6.51 -0.49 2.24
CA ALA A 13 7.68 0.38 2.27
C ALA A 13 8.88 -0.24 1.54
N GLY A 14 9.21 -1.51 1.82
CA GLY A 14 10.43 -2.13 1.31
C GLY A 14 10.43 -2.31 -0.20
N ALA A 15 9.31 -2.65 -0.82
CA ALA A 15 9.18 -2.71 -2.26
C ALA A 15 9.47 -1.35 -2.92
N VAL A 16 8.95 -0.26 -2.34
CA VAL A 16 9.21 1.11 -2.82
C VAL A 16 10.68 1.47 -2.66
N VAL A 17 11.25 1.25 -1.46
CA VAL A 17 12.65 1.59 -1.18
C VAL A 17 13.60 0.82 -2.11
N ALA A 18 13.41 -0.49 -2.28
CA ALA A 18 14.25 -1.30 -3.14
C ALA A 18 14.13 -0.89 -4.62
N SER A 19 12.90 -0.64 -5.09
CA SER A 19 12.66 -0.17 -6.45
C SER A 19 13.33 1.19 -6.70
N ARG A 20 13.19 2.15 -5.78
CA ARG A 20 13.78 3.49 -5.93
C ARG A 20 15.30 3.51 -5.81
N LEU A 21 15.87 2.77 -4.85
CA LEU A 21 17.33 2.65 -4.73
C LEU A 21 17.98 2.00 -5.96
N SER A 22 17.29 1.06 -6.60
CA SER A 22 17.80 0.38 -7.81
C SER A 22 17.75 1.24 -9.08
N GLU A 23 17.18 2.45 -9.04
CA GLU A 23 17.29 3.42 -10.13
C GLU A 23 18.75 3.88 -10.31
N ASP A 24 19.53 3.95 -9.23
CA ASP A 24 20.98 4.15 -9.29
C ASP A 24 21.69 2.84 -9.63
N LYS A 25 22.08 2.70 -10.90
CA LYS A 25 22.75 1.50 -11.42
C LYS A 25 24.13 1.23 -10.81
N THR A 26 24.71 2.20 -10.06
CA THR A 26 26.01 2.04 -9.36
C THR A 26 25.85 1.32 -8.02
N LYS A 27 24.62 1.14 -7.53
CA LYS A 27 24.29 0.51 -6.25
C LYS A 27 23.76 -0.90 -6.47
N SER A 28 24.15 -1.82 -5.61
CA SER A 28 23.64 -3.18 -5.56
C SER A 28 22.65 -3.33 -4.40
N ILE A 29 21.42 -3.79 -4.71
CA ILE A 29 20.32 -3.87 -3.75
C ILE A 29 19.89 -5.33 -3.58
N LEU A 30 19.78 -5.77 -2.33
CA LEU A 30 19.16 -7.04 -1.96
C LEU A 30 17.85 -6.74 -1.22
N LEU A 31 16.74 -7.25 -1.76
CA LEU A 31 15.43 -7.24 -1.11
C LEU A 31 15.12 -8.65 -0.60
N LEU A 32 14.92 -8.78 0.72
CA LEU A 32 14.58 -10.05 1.38
C LEU A 32 13.11 -10.05 1.77
N GLU A 33 12.41 -11.13 1.47
CA GLU A 33 11.01 -11.34 1.86
C GLU A 33 10.83 -12.70 2.53
N ALA A 34 10.07 -12.73 3.62
CA ALA A 34 9.82 -13.95 4.39
C ALA A 34 8.86 -14.92 3.71
N GLY A 35 7.93 -14.40 2.91
CA GLY A 35 6.97 -15.17 2.14
C GLY A 35 7.39 -15.40 0.70
N PRO A 36 6.52 -16.04 -0.09
CA PRO A 36 6.77 -16.33 -1.49
C PRO A 36 6.74 -15.08 -2.38
N ASP A 37 7.31 -15.21 -3.59
CA ASP A 37 7.24 -14.23 -4.67
C ASP A 37 6.49 -14.82 -5.87
N TYR A 38 5.69 -13.98 -6.52
CA TYR A 38 4.94 -14.33 -7.73
C TYR A 38 5.28 -13.33 -8.85
N PRO A 39 6.43 -13.52 -9.52
CA PRO A 39 6.86 -12.58 -10.58
C PRO A 39 5.98 -12.64 -11.83
N ASP A 40 5.31 -13.77 -12.07
CA ASP A 40 4.39 -13.96 -13.17
C ASP A 40 2.96 -13.65 -12.71
N PHE A 41 2.38 -12.58 -13.28
CA PHE A 41 1.01 -12.14 -12.95
C PHE A 41 -0.03 -13.24 -13.18
N GLU A 42 0.14 -14.08 -14.20
CA GLU A 42 -0.81 -15.15 -14.48
C GLU A 42 -0.82 -16.24 -13.40
N ARG A 43 0.29 -16.38 -12.67
CA ARG A 43 0.46 -17.33 -11.57
C ARG A 43 0.21 -16.71 -10.19
N LEU A 44 -0.14 -15.41 -10.14
CA LEU A 44 -0.49 -14.78 -8.88
C LEU A 44 -1.78 -15.42 -8.33
N PRO A 45 -1.78 -15.95 -7.10
CA PRO A 45 -2.98 -16.55 -6.49
C PRO A 45 -4.17 -15.59 -6.47
N ASP A 46 -5.36 -16.12 -6.70
CA ASP A 46 -6.61 -15.34 -6.80
C ASP A 46 -6.88 -14.50 -5.55
N GLU A 47 -6.57 -15.00 -4.37
CA GLU A 47 -6.71 -14.31 -3.10
C GLU A 47 -5.80 -13.07 -2.97
N LEU A 48 -4.66 -13.06 -3.67
CA LEU A 48 -3.76 -11.90 -3.76
C LEU A 48 -4.14 -10.99 -4.93
N LYS A 49 -4.59 -11.59 -6.04
CA LYS A 49 -4.89 -10.92 -7.30
C LYS A 49 -6.18 -10.12 -7.24
N PHE A 50 -7.25 -10.72 -6.73
CA PHE A 50 -8.58 -10.13 -6.80
C PHE A 50 -9.04 -9.51 -5.48
N GLY A 51 -9.61 -8.30 -5.59
CA GLY A 51 -10.08 -7.54 -4.46
C GLY A 51 -11.24 -8.19 -3.70
N TYR A 52 -12.07 -8.97 -4.37
CA TYR A 52 -13.18 -9.68 -3.75
C TYR A 52 -12.74 -10.88 -2.89
N ALA A 53 -11.54 -11.40 -3.10
CA ALA A 53 -10.98 -12.48 -2.31
C ALA A 53 -10.37 -12.00 -0.97
N SER A 54 -10.48 -10.71 -0.65
CA SER A 54 -10.10 -10.19 0.65
C SER A 54 -11.09 -10.65 1.74
N GLY A 55 -10.62 -10.86 2.95
CA GLY A 55 -11.43 -11.33 4.07
C GLY A 55 -11.06 -12.74 4.49
N THR A 56 -12.00 -13.68 4.57
CA THR A 56 -11.76 -15.02 5.11
C THR A 56 -10.67 -15.80 4.39
N ASP A 57 -10.59 -15.72 3.08
CA ASP A 57 -9.61 -16.47 2.30
C ASP A 57 -8.18 -16.03 2.61
N VAL A 58 -7.96 -14.72 2.69
CA VAL A 58 -6.66 -14.15 3.04
C VAL A 58 -6.33 -14.34 4.52
N MET A 59 -7.32 -14.26 5.40
CA MET A 59 -7.12 -14.39 6.86
C MET A 59 -6.57 -15.77 7.25
N THR A 60 -6.92 -16.80 6.50
CA THR A 60 -6.51 -18.19 6.77
C THR A 60 -5.41 -18.70 5.85
N SER A 61 -4.97 -17.91 4.87
CA SER A 61 -3.96 -18.34 3.90
C SER A 61 -2.54 -18.29 4.45
N ASP A 62 -1.63 -19.02 3.80
CA ASP A 62 -0.20 -19.02 4.10
C ASP A 62 0.49 -17.68 3.76
N HIS A 63 -0.22 -16.79 3.03
CA HIS A 63 0.24 -15.43 2.72
C HIS A 63 0.01 -14.44 3.88
N ASN A 64 -0.42 -14.92 5.03
CA ASN A 64 -0.64 -14.15 6.24
C ASN A 64 0.23 -14.70 7.38
N TRP A 65 0.85 -13.83 8.19
CA TRP A 65 1.66 -14.20 9.34
C TRP A 65 0.89 -14.88 10.49
N GLN A 66 -0.45 -14.85 10.46
CA GLN A 66 -1.32 -15.43 11.48
C GLN A 66 -1.04 -14.87 12.90
N PHE A 67 -0.67 -13.61 13.02
CA PHE A 67 -0.44 -12.98 14.32
C PHE A 67 -1.75 -12.87 15.12
N LEU A 68 -1.66 -13.16 16.41
CA LEU A 68 -2.72 -12.89 17.37
C LEU A 68 -2.36 -11.68 18.21
N GLY A 69 -3.27 -10.71 18.29
CA GLY A 69 -3.15 -9.55 19.14
C GLY A 69 -4.09 -9.65 20.35
N GLN A 70 -3.65 -9.14 21.49
CA GLN A 70 -4.46 -9.00 22.71
C GLN A 70 -4.87 -7.53 22.84
N PRO A 71 -6.10 -7.14 22.43
CA PRO A 71 -6.51 -5.72 22.43
C PRO A 71 -6.58 -5.11 23.82
N THR A 72 -7.08 -5.87 24.80
CA THR A 72 -7.15 -5.49 26.21
C THR A 72 -6.92 -6.73 27.10
N PRO A 73 -6.60 -6.58 28.39
CA PRO A 73 -6.41 -7.70 29.30
C PRO A 73 -7.61 -8.64 29.45
N ILE A 74 -8.80 -8.18 29.10
CA ILE A 74 -10.07 -8.93 29.25
C ILE A 74 -10.71 -9.32 27.92
N ALA A 75 -10.18 -8.87 26.78
CA ALA A 75 -10.70 -9.25 25.48
C ALA A 75 -10.09 -10.56 24.99
N GLU A 76 -10.85 -11.32 24.20
CA GLU A 76 -10.30 -12.49 23.52
C GLU A 76 -9.24 -12.05 22.48
N PRO A 77 -8.19 -12.86 22.28
CA PRO A 77 -7.23 -12.60 21.22
C PRO A 77 -7.90 -12.54 19.85
N MET A 78 -7.45 -11.58 19.02
CA MET A 78 -7.96 -11.43 17.67
C MET A 78 -6.83 -11.56 16.64
N LEU A 79 -7.16 -12.02 15.43
CA LEU A 79 -6.22 -12.04 14.32
C LEU A 79 -5.80 -10.62 13.94
N VAL A 80 -4.50 -10.45 13.74
CA VAL A 80 -3.90 -9.20 13.23
C VAL A 80 -3.27 -9.51 11.88
N PRO A 81 -4.01 -9.37 10.77
CA PRO A 81 -3.52 -9.75 9.46
C PRO A 81 -2.30 -8.93 9.06
N ARG A 82 -1.26 -9.62 8.63
CA ARG A 82 -0.05 -9.02 8.03
C ARG A 82 0.41 -9.91 6.89
N GLY A 83 0.60 -9.33 5.71
CA GLY A 83 1.03 -10.08 4.54
C GLY A 83 2.42 -10.68 4.71
N ARG A 84 2.53 -11.96 4.35
CA ARG A 84 3.78 -12.72 4.26
C ARG A 84 3.96 -13.18 2.82
N VAL A 85 4.28 -12.23 1.97
CA VAL A 85 4.40 -12.39 0.52
C VAL A 85 5.04 -11.12 -0.05
N THR A 86 5.65 -11.15 -1.23
CA THR A 86 6.02 -9.90 -1.93
C THR A 86 4.81 -8.99 -2.12
N GLY A 87 4.97 -7.71 -1.80
CA GLY A 87 3.87 -6.76 -1.62
C GLY A 87 3.39 -6.65 -0.18
N GLY A 88 3.70 -7.62 0.70
CA GLY A 88 3.32 -7.61 2.11
C GLY A 88 1.83 -7.36 2.31
N SER A 89 1.47 -6.53 3.28
CA SER A 89 0.06 -6.23 3.57
C SER A 89 -0.67 -5.50 2.44
N THR A 90 0.04 -4.89 1.47
CA THR A 90 -0.62 -4.32 0.28
C THR A 90 -1.16 -5.40 -0.67
N ALA A 91 -0.65 -6.63 -0.56
CA ALA A 91 -1.13 -7.77 -1.34
C ALA A 91 -2.36 -8.45 -0.71
N ILE A 92 -2.73 -8.12 0.54
CA ILE A 92 -3.84 -8.74 1.26
C ILE A 92 -4.87 -7.75 1.83
N ASN A 93 -4.67 -6.43 1.67
CA ASN A 93 -5.50 -5.39 2.28
C ASN A 93 -6.86 -5.20 1.56
N GLY A 94 -7.71 -4.36 2.14
CA GLY A 94 -9.00 -3.96 1.56
C GLY A 94 -8.92 -2.91 0.45
N GLN A 95 -7.71 -2.56 -0.02
CA GLN A 95 -7.45 -1.70 -1.19
C GLN A 95 -7.91 -0.23 -1.05
N ILE A 96 -8.29 0.19 0.13
CA ILE A 96 -8.64 1.61 0.38
C ILE A 96 -7.37 2.45 0.24
N PHE A 97 -7.45 3.51 -0.56
CA PHE A 97 -6.34 4.38 -0.92
C PHE A 97 -6.61 5.82 -0.45
N LEU A 98 -6.72 6.01 0.85
CA LEU A 98 -6.95 7.31 1.48
C LEU A 98 -5.64 7.92 1.96
N ARG A 99 -5.54 9.25 1.81
CA ARG A 99 -4.50 10.07 2.44
C ARG A 99 -4.97 10.51 3.82
N GLY A 100 -4.03 10.88 4.70
CA GLY A 100 -4.33 11.66 5.91
C GLY A 100 -4.75 13.09 5.55
N MET A 101 -5.38 13.77 6.48
CA MET A 101 -5.73 15.18 6.33
C MET A 101 -4.48 16.05 6.39
N PRO A 102 -4.46 17.24 5.75
CA PRO A 102 -3.33 18.16 5.82
C PRO A 102 -2.86 18.43 7.25
N GLU A 103 -3.78 18.61 8.18
CA GLU A 103 -3.52 18.89 9.59
C GLU A 103 -2.75 17.78 10.30
N ASP A 104 -2.92 16.52 9.90
CA ASP A 104 -2.17 15.38 10.46
C ASP A 104 -0.68 15.55 10.18
N TYR A 105 -0.34 15.85 8.93
CA TYR A 105 1.05 16.03 8.49
C TYR A 105 1.67 17.32 9.01
N ASP A 106 0.91 18.41 9.03
CA ASP A 106 1.35 19.69 9.57
C ASP A 106 1.59 19.60 11.07
N THR A 107 0.79 18.78 11.78
CA THR A 107 1.07 18.43 13.18
C THR A 107 2.40 17.71 13.31
N TRP A 108 2.73 16.73 12.45
CA TRP A 108 4.03 16.07 12.49
C TRP A 108 5.18 17.05 12.21
N ALA A 109 4.99 17.97 11.29
CA ALA A 109 5.98 19.02 11.01
C ALA A 109 6.21 19.92 12.22
N SER A 110 5.14 20.32 12.93
CA SER A 110 5.20 21.16 14.14
C SER A 110 5.92 20.48 15.31
N LEU A 111 5.91 19.14 15.36
CA LEU A 111 6.63 18.34 16.35
C LEU A 111 8.14 18.16 16.02
N GLY A 112 8.66 18.88 15.04
CA GLY A 112 10.07 18.88 14.66
C GLY A 112 10.40 18.12 13.39
N ASN A 113 9.42 17.44 12.76
CA ASN A 113 9.61 16.72 11.50
C ASN A 113 9.31 17.65 10.31
N THR A 114 10.05 18.73 10.18
CA THR A 114 9.73 19.86 9.27
C THR A 114 9.59 19.49 7.80
N GLU A 115 10.15 18.33 7.37
CA GLU A 115 10.00 17.81 6.01
C GLU A 115 8.71 17.03 5.78
N TRP A 116 7.84 16.90 6.79
CA TRP A 116 6.63 16.10 6.76
C TRP A 116 5.34 16.93 6.75
N SER A 117 5.41 18.24 6.43
CA SER A 117 4.19 19.02 6.19
C SER A 117 3.45 18.52 4.95
N PHE A 118 2.15 18.75 4.88
CA PHE A 118 1.34 18.31 3.74
C PHE A 118 1.89 18.80 2.41
N ASP A 119 2.24 20.07 2.29
CA ASP A 119 2.79 20.63 1.05
C ASP A 119 4.09 19.95 0.61
N LYS A 120 4.94 19.55 1.56
CA LYS A 120 6.18 18.82 1.24
C LYS A 120 5.93 17.36 0.88
N LEU A 121 4.88 16.75 1.39
CA LEU A 121 4.51 15.36 1.10
C LEU A 121 3.68 15.23 -0.19
N LEU A 122 2.93 16.25 -0.58
CA LEU A 122 2.06 16.23 -1.76
C LEU A 122 2.78 15.77 -3.04
N PRO A 123 4.01 16.23 -3.37
CA PRO A 123 4.73 15.72 -4.53
C PRO A 123 4.99 14.21 -4.49
N TYR A 124 5.15 13.63 -3.29
CA TYR A 124 5.35 12.18 -3.12
C TYR A 124 4.03 11.42 -3.23
N PHE A 125 2.92 11.96 -2.74
CA PHE A 125 1.59 11.39 -2.96
C PHE A 125 1.26 11.35 -4.45
N ARG A 126 1.52 12.42 -5.18
CA ARG A 126 1.37 12.47 -6.64
C ARG A 126 2.30 11.48 -7.36
N LYS A 127 3.56 11.38 -6.91
CA LYS A 127 4.57 10.49 -7.52
C LYS A 127 4.24 9.00 -7.37
N LEU A 128 3.48 8.62 -6.35
CA LEU A 128 3.19 7.22 -6.09
C LEU A 128 1.97 6.68 -6.83
N GLU A 129 1.07 7.57 -7.31
CA GLU A 129 -0.22 7.15 -7.88
C GLU A 129 -0.38 7.53 -9.35
N THR A 130 -1.17 6.73 -10.05
CA THR A 130 -1.90 7.12 -11.26
C THR A 130 -3.37 7.11 -10.91
N ASP A 131 -3.94 8.29 -10.63
CA ASP A 131 -5.37 8.43 -10.41
C ASP A 131 -6.09 8.43 -11.76
N LEU A 132 -7.06 7.53 -11.93
CA LEU A 132 -7.79 7.34 -13.19
C LEU A 132 -9.04 8.22 -13.30
N ASP A 133 -9.38 8.92 -12.22
CA ASP A 133 -10.58 9.76 -12.14
C ASP A 133 -10.23 11.25 -12.06
N PHE A 134 -9.10 11.60 -11.47
CA PHE A 134 -8.66 12.97 -11.27
C PHE A 134 -7.25 13.21 -11.81
N SER A 135 -6.99 14.45 -12.26
CA SER A 135 -5.70 14.89 -12.81
C SER A 135 -5.36 16.34 -12.45
N ASP A 136 -5.91 16.79 -11.32
CA ASP A 136 -5.69 18.13 -10.79
C ASP A 136 -4.34 18.25 -10.04
N ASP A 137 -4.14 19.36 -9.33
CA ASP A 137 -2.89 19.66 -8.62
C ASP A 137 -2.64 18.72 -7.44
N PHE A 138 -3.65 18.00 -6.95
CA PHE A 138 -3.54 17.08 -5.83
C PHE A 138 -3.29 15.63 -6.27
N HIS A 139 -3.51 15.29 -7.54
CA HIS A 139 -3.44 13.92 -8.06
C HIS A 139 -2.26 13.67 -8.99
N GLY A 140 -1.73 12.45 -8.93
CA GLY A 140 -0.70 11.96 -9.86
C GLY A 140 -1.29 11.18 -11.02
N THR A 141 -0.63 11.26 -12.19
CA THR A 141 -1.07 10.59 -13.43
C THR A 141 -0.04 9.61 -13.99
N GLU A 142 1.13 9.48 -13.34
CA GLU A 142 2.27 8.69 -13.85
C GLU A 142 2.90 7.79 -12.79
N GLY A 143 2.29 7.69 -11.60
CA GLY A 143 2.82 6.85 -10.53
C GLY A 143 2.45 5.38 -10.71
N PRO A 144 3.16 4.47 -10.04
CA PRO A 144 3.04 3.03 -10.25
C PRO A 144 1.76 2.42 -9.65
N ILE A 145 1.07 3.09 -8.74
CA ILE A 145 -0.15 2.57 -8.11
C ILE A 145 -1.37 3.16 -8.79
N GLN A 146 -2.15 2.31 -9.44
CA GLN A 146 -3.40 2.73 -10.09
C GLN A 146 -4.50 2.88 -9.05
N VAL A 147 -5.18 4.04 -9.09
CA VAL A 147 -6.27 4.41 -8.18
C VAL A 147 -7.52 4.73 -8.98
N ARG A 148 -8.67 4.23 -8.54
CA ARG A 148 -9.97 4.54 -9.13
C ARG A 148 -11.06 4.63 -8.06
N ARG A 149 -12.21 5.16 -8.46
CA ARG A 149 -13.45 5.12 -7.69
C ARG A 149 -14.52 4.39 -8.47
N TYR A 150 -15.33 3.56 -7.80
CA TYR A 150 -16.50 2.98 -8.44
C TYR A 150 -17.50 4.09 -8.77
N LYS A 151 -17.97 4.11 -10.01
CA LYS A 151 -18.99 5.06 -10.46
C LYS A 151 -20.34 4.66 -9.91
N GLU A 152 -21.27 5.61 -9.81
CA GLU A 152 -22.57 5.39 -9.17
C GLU A 152 -23.41 4.30 -9.86
N ASP A 153 -23.26 4.11 -11.16
CA ASP A 153 -23.91 3.03 -11.92
C ASP A 153 -23.36 1.64 -11.57
N GLU A 154 -22.11 1.55 -11.07
CA GLU A 154 -21.51 0.33 -10.58
C GLU A 154 -21.91 -0.01 -9.12
N TRP A 155 -22.55 0.92 -8.40
CA TRP A 155 -22.85 0.72 -6.99
C TRP A 155 -24.02 -0.24 -6.79
N VAL A 156 -23.88 -1.09 -5.76
CA VAL A 156 -24.96 -1.96 -5.32
C VAL A 156 -26.12 -1.16 -4.70
N PRO A 157 -27.35 -1.69 -4.70
CA PRO A 157 -28.54 -0.94 -4.23
C PRO A 157 -28.40 -0.38 -2.81
N ILE A 158 -27.78 -1.12 -1.89
CA ILE A 158 -27.60 -0.66 -0.51
C ILE A 158 -26.68 0.57 -0.42
N THR A 159 -25.66 0.66 -1.26
CA THR A 159 -24.76 1.83 -1.31
C THR A 159 -25.49 3.07 -1.83
N LYS A 160 -26.36 2.90 -2.84
CA LYS A 160 -27.19 3.99 -3.35
C LYS A 160 -28.18 4.49 -2.31
N ALA A 161 -28.87 3.58 -1.61
CA ALA A 161 -29.80 3.93 -0.54
C ALA A 161 -29.08 4.62 0.64
N PHE A 162 -27.85 4.19 0.97
CA PHE A 162 -27.04 4.86 1.99
C PHE A 162 -26.71 6.30 1.57
N LYS A 163 -26.26 6.53 0.33
CA LYS A 163 -26.02 7.87 -0.22
C LYS A 163 -27.27 8.76 -0.09
N GLU A 164 -28.40 8.26 -0.56
CA GLU A 164 -29.69 9.01 -0.50
C GLU A 164 -30.05 9.39 0.93
N SER A 165 -29.86 8.47 1.88
CA SER A 165 -30.13 8.71 3.30
C SER A 165 -29.21 9.78 3.88
N VAL A 166 -27.91 9.75 3.58
CA VAL A 166 -26.93 10.71 4.05
C VAL A 166 -27.22 12.12 3.50
N VAL A 167 -27.49 12.21 2.20
CA VAL A 167 -27.86 13.48 1.56
C VAL A 167 -29.16 14.03 2.11
N SER A 168 -30.18 13.17 2.30
CA SER A 168 -31.48 13.57 2.88
C SER A 168 -31.35 14.06 4.34
N ALA A 169 -30.35 13.55 5.07
CA ALA A 169 -30.01 14.00 6.41
C ALA A 169 -29.23 15.34 6.44
N GLY A 170 -28.94 15.93 5.28
CA GLY A 170 -28.29 17.24 5.16
C GLY A 170 -26.74 17.19 5.18
N TYR A 171 -26.13 16.01 5.10
CA TYR A 171 -24.66 15.92 4.99
C TYR A 171 -24.19 16.24 3.57
N PRO A 172 -23.07 16.95 3.42
CA PRO A 172 -22.55 17.31 2.11
C PRO A 172 -22.00 16.09 1.35
N MET A 173 -21.90 16.23 0.04
CA MET A 173 -21.15 15.35 -0.84
C MET A 173 -19.79 15.96 -1.16
N SER A 174 -18.75 15.14 -1.21
CA SER A 174 -17.46 15.49 -1.77
C SER A 174 -17.20 14.63 -3.01
N GLU A 175 -16.68 15.22 -4.07
CA GLU A 175 -16.34 14.47 -5.28
C GLU A 175 -15.13 13.58 -5.06
N ASP A 176 -14.17 14.03 -4.24
CA ASP A 176 -12.93 13.32 -3.95
C ASP A 176 -12.62 13.31 -2.46
N ALA A 177 -12.40 12.12 -1.89
CA ALA A 177 -12.00 11.92 -0.50
C ALA A 177 -10.53 12.26 -0.22
N ASN A 178 -9.69 12.37 -1.25
CA ASN A 178 -8.27 12.72 -1.14
C ASN A 178 -7.99 14.21 -1.38
N ASN A 179 -9.02 14.99 -1.69
CA ASN A 179 -8.89 16.44 -1.75
C ASN A 179 -8.62 17.00 -0.35
N PRO A 180 -7.68 17.94 -0.16
CA PRO A 180 -7.37 18.54 1.14
C PRO A 180 -8.57 19.12 1.90
N ASP A 181 -9.54 19.65 1.17
CA ASP A 181 -10.74 20.29 1.72
C ASP A 181 -11.95 19.31 1.77
N ALA A 182 -11.73 18.01 1.57
CA ALA A 182 -12.80 17.03 1.49
C ALA A 182 -13.61 16.96 2.79
N THR A 183 -14.91 17.15 2.69
CA THR A 183 -15.85 17.01 3.81
C THR A 183 -17.14 16.36 3.32
N GLY A 184 -17.61 15.34 4.04
CA GLY A 184 -18.86 14.67 3.72
C GLY A 184 -18.69 13.28 3.10
N LEU A 185 -19.71 12.84 2.37
CA LEU A 185 -19.74 11.54 1.71
C LEU A 185 -19.07 11.61 0.34
N SER A 186 -18.19 10.67 0.07
CA SER A 186 -17.56 10.51 -1.24
C SER A 186 -17.43 9.04 -1.64
N ALA A 187 -17.22 8.77 -2.93
CA ALA A 187 -16.81 7.46 -3.40
C ALA A 187 -15.39 7.16 -2.88
N THR A 188 -15.21 5.98 -2.28
CA THR A 188 -13.91 5.59 -1.73
C THR A 188 -12.87 5.39 -2.85
N PRO A 189 -11.74 6.07 -2.82
CA PRO A 189 -10.63 5.78 -3.73
C PRO A 189 -10.02 4.42 -3.40
N LEU A 190 -9.79 3.61 -4.42
CA LEU A 190 -9.32 2.24 -4.29
C LEU A 190 -8.16 1.97 -5.26
N ASN A 191 -7.13 1.28 -4.80
CA ASN A 191 -6.11 0.71 -5.68
C ASN A 191 -6.59 -0.63 -6.28
N ASN A 192 -7.72 -0.54 -7.00
CA ASN A 192 -8.46 -1.66 -7.57
C ASN A 192 -8.87 -1.37 -9.01
N THR A 193 -7.98 -1.57 -9.96
CA THR A 193 -8.30 -1.42 -11.37
C THR A 193 -8.72 -2.75 -11.97
N LYS A 194 -9.90 -2.79 -12.59
CA LYS A 194 -10.48 -4.01 -13.21
C LYS A 194 -10.60 -5.19 -12.24
N GLY A 195 -10.87 -4.92 -10.96
CA GLY A 195 -10.95 -5.94 -9.91
C GLY A 195 -9.61 -6.44 -9.38
N ILE A 196 -8.49 -5.96 -9.92
CA ILE A 196 -7.14 -6.35 -9.50
C ILE A 196 -6.69 -5.50 -8.31
N ARG A 197 -6.22 -6.15 -7.24
CA ARG A 197 -5.57 -5.49 -6.12
C ARG A 197 -4.18 -5.00 -6.54
N TRP A 198 -4.04 -3.70 -6.75
CA TRP A 198 -2.79 -3.09 -7.20
C TRP A 198 -1.79 -2.93 -6.04
N SER A 199 -1.16 -4.05 -5.66
CA SER A 199 -0.17 -4.08 -4.58
C SER A 199 1.14 -3.38 -4.96
N THR A 200 2.02 -3.12 -3.98
CA THR A 200 3.37 -2.61 -4.26
C THR A 200 4.25 -3.61 -5.01
N SER A 201 3.94 -4.91 -4.96
CA SER A 201 4.57 -5.89 -5.85
C SER A 201 4.24 -5.61 -7.31
N LEU A 202 2.96 -5.41 -7.63
CA LEU A 202 2.53 -5.11 -8.99
C LEU A 202 2.96 -3.72 -9.45
N GLY A 203 2.84 -2.70 -8.58
CA GLY A 203 3.16 -1.33 -8.94
C GLY A 203 4.66 -1.05 -9.03
N TYR A 204 5.45 -1.53 -8.09
CA TYR A 204 6.88 -1.18 -7.99
C TYR A 204 7.82 -2.30 -8.43
N LEU A 205 7.59 -3.53 -7.95
CA LEU A 205 8.53 -4.61 -8.22
C LEU A 205 8.40 -5.16 -9.65
N SER A 206 7.21 -5.17 -10.23
CA SER A 206 7.02 -5.64 -11.61
C SER A 206 7.88 -4.87 -12.62
N GLU A 207 8.06 -3.56 -12.43
CA GLU A 207 8.87 -2.74 -13.32
C GLU A 207 10.37 -2.76 -12.98
N SER A 208 10.73 -3.11 -11.74
CA SER A 208 12.11 -3.00 -11.27
C SER A 208 12.84 -4.33 -11.16
N ARG A 209 12.12 -5.46 -11.12
CA ARG A 209 12.71 -6.78 -10.87
C ARG A 209 13.74 -7.23 -11.91
N ASP A 210 13.65 -6.75 -13.14
CA ASP A 210 14.58 -7.09 -14.23
C ASP A 210 15.86 -6.23 -14.23
N ARG A 211 15.98 -5.30 -13.26
CA ARG A 211 17.19 -4.51 -13.12
C ARG A 211 18.33 -5.37 -12.58
N LEU A 212 19.47 -5.36 -13.26
CA LEU A 212 20.63 -6.20 -12.94
C LEU A 212 21.23 -5.93 -11.54
N ASN A 213 20.96 -4.79 -10.96
CA ASN A 213 21.44 -4.36 -9.66
C ASN A 213 20.43 -4.56 -8.52
N LEU A 214 19.24 -5.13 -8.81
CA LEU A 214 18.24 -5.52 -7.80
C LEU A 214 18.13 -7.04 -7.73
N THR A 215 18.38 -7.59 -6.55
CA THR A 215 18.14 -9.01 -6.26
C THR A 215 16.95 -9.12 -5.32
N ILE A 216 15.88 -9.79 -5.73
CA ILE A 216 14.74 -10.11 -4.86
C ILE A 216 14.89 -11.56 -4.42
N LYS A 217 14.91 -11.80 -3.11
CA LYS A 217 15.03 -13.14 -2.53
C LYS A 217 13.85 -13.38 -1.57
N ALA A 218 12.89 -14.14 -2.06
CA ALA A 218 11.74 -14.61 -1.31
C ALA A 218 12.08 -15.82 -0.42
N ASP A 219 11.12 -16.27 0.38
CA ASP A 219 11.23 -17.39 1.33
C ASP A 219 12.44 -17.27 2.25
N SER A 220 12.77 -16.03 2.63
CA SER A 220 13.97 -15.67 3.37
C SER A 220 13.63 -14.90 4.64
N VAL A 221 13.43 -15.62 5.74
CA VAL A 221 13.14 -15.02 7.05
C VAL A 221 14.42 -14.48 7.67
N VAL A 222 14.49 -13.17 7.89
CA VAL A 222 15.61 -12.54 8.60
C VAL A 222 15.44 -12.74 10.10
N GLN A 223 16.42 -13.39 10.73
CA GLN A 223 16.41 -13.66 12.16
C GLN A 223 16.98 -12.51 12.98
N LYS A 224 18.05 -11.89 12.49
CA LYS A 224 18.71 -10.76 13.15
C LYS A 224 19.60 -10.00 12.18
N ILE A 225 19.93 -8.75 12.54
CA ILE A 225 20.97 -7.96 11.90
C ILE A 225 22.25 -8.12 12.75
N ILE A 226 23.35 -8.49 12.11
CA ILE A 226 24.65 -8.61 12.77
C ILE A 226 25.38 -7.28 12.63
N PHE A 227 25.97 -6.81 13.73
CA PHE A 227 26.73 -5.57 13.78
C PHE A 227 28.18 -5.81 14.19
N GLU A 228 29.09 -5.14 13.51
CA GLU A 228 30.45 -4.92 13.96
C GLU A 228 30.61 -3.43 14.34
N GLY A 229 30.60 -3.15 15.63
CA GLY A 229 30.49 -1.80 16.15
C GLY A 229 29.15 -1.16 15.78
N LYS A 230 29.16 -0.11 14.93
CA LYS A 230 27.96 0.57 14.42
C LYS A 230 27.60 0.20 12.98
N LYS A 231 28.34 -0.72 12.37
CA LYS A 231 28.14 -1.14 10.96
C LYS A 231 27.39 -2.47 10.92
N ALA A 232 26.32 -2.53 10.13
CA ALA A 232 25.68 -3.80 9.77
C ALA A 232 26.61 -4.57 8.81
N VAL A 233 26.79 -5.88 9.06
CA VAL A 233 27.69 -6.78 8.32
C VAL A 233 27.01 -8.07 7.92
#